data_83229b7f4a74a595a5aff9426d40c9b9
#
_entry.id   83229b7f4a74a595a5aff9426d40c9b9
#
_cell.length_a   1.000
_cell.length_b   1.000
_cell.length_c   1.000
_cell.angle_alpha   90.00
_cell.angle_beta   90.00
_cell.angle_gamma   90.00
#
_symmetry.space_group_name_H-M   'P 1'
#
loop_
_entity.id
_entity.type
_entity.pdbx_description
1 polymer ?
#
loop_
_entity_poly.entity_id
_entity_poly.type
_entity_poly.pdbx_seq_one_letter_code
_entity_poly.pdbx_strand_id
1 'polypeptide(L)'
;MNRISLTILLAASMAATIGCSTKNYVRQETTPLINKTNELDDLTAKNSRDIKDVDARAQAAIQTVTAKAAEVDQKAQTASQQAGEAQTLADNAVHRVDKLQNTVANLDNYHVVTETSVHFGFNKDNLTKKAQEALDQLAADVTNAKGYIITVEGGTDSVGSQEYNYDLSERRADSVIQYLASKHSIPAHKVYLVGLGKDKPVESNKTREGRAKNRRVDVRLMTNTGDATAPAQQQPTAANPTAPPSM
;
A
#
# COMPACT_ATOMS: atom_id res chain seq x y z
N MET A 1 -136.10 13.40 2.10
CA MET A 1 -134.73 13.29 2.43
C MET A 1 -133.94 13.16 1.14
N ASN A 2 -133.08 14.13 0.92
CA ASN A 2 -132.55 14.48 -0.40
C ASN A 2 -131.56 13.46 -0.98
N ARG A 3 -131.79 13.03 -2.22
CA ARG A 3 -130.86 12.19 -2.98
C ARG A 3 -129.44 12.78 -3.10
N ILE A 4 -129.34 14.08 -2.96
CA ILE A 4 -128.06 14.82 -2.98
C ILE A 4 -127.22 14.56 -1.72
N SER A 5 -127.81 14.38 -0.55
CA SER A 5 -127.09 14.10 0.68
C SER A 5 -126.46 12.69 0.71
N LEU A 6 -127.15 11.70 0.03
CA LEU A 6 -126.64 10.34 -0.01
C LEU A 6 -125.46 10.18 -0.98
N THR A 7 -125.47 10.94 -2.09
CA THR A 7 -124.33 10.92 -3.06
C THR A 7 -123.08 11.62 -2.52
N ILE A 8 -123.19 12.70 -1.73
CA ILE A 8 -122.04 13.36 -1.10
C ILE A 8 -121.42 12.48 -0.01
N LEU A 9 -122.27 11.76 0.77
CA LEU A 9 -121.75 10.83 1.80
C LEU A 9 -121.03 9.61 1.17
N LEU A 10 -121.53 9.11 0.02
CA LEU A 10 -120.88 8.01 -0.69
C LEU A 10 -119.58 8.45 -1.36
N ALA A 11 -119.50 9.64 -1.92
CA ALA A 11 -118.25 10.19 -2.49
C ALA A 11 -117.19 10.50 -1.41
N ALA A 12 -117.59 11.00 -0.23
CA ALA A 12 -116.65 11.24 0.90
C ALA A 12 -116.10 9.94 1.50
N SER A 13 -116.94 8.87 1.57
CA SER A 13 -116.47 7.52 2.02
C SER A 13 -115.47 6.89 1.04
N MET A 14 -115.67 7.08 -0.24
CA MET A 14 -114.80 6.53 -1.28
C MET A 14 -113.45 7.27 -1.35
N ALA A 15 -113.45 8.57 -1.12
CA ALA A 15 -112.21 9.33 -1.05
C ALA A 15 -111.34 9.00 0.21
N ALA A 16 -111.96 8.71 1.37
CA ALA A 16 -111.26 8.29 2.57
C ALA A 16 -110.58 6.91 2.48
N THR A 17 -111.22 5.98 1.75
CA THR A 17 -110.66 4.61 1.57
C THR A 17 -109.50 4.58 0.56
N ILE A 18 -109.57 5.39 -0.49
CA ILE A 18 -108.46 5.50 -1.47
C ILE A 18 -107.22 6.12 -0.83
N GLY A 19 -107.34 7.12 0.06
CA GLY A 19 -106.25 7.74 0.73
C GLY A 19 -105.45 6.84 1.72
N CYS A 20 -106.17 5.97 2.46
CA CYS A 20 -105.55 5.02 3.37
C CYS A 20 -104.88 3.86 2.65
N SER A 21 -105.47 3.37 1.56
CA SER A 21 -104.87 2.29 0.74
C SER A 21 -103.62 2.76 0.04
N THR A 22 -103.56 3.96 -0.49
CA THR A 22 -102.37 4.56 -1.15
C THR A 22 -101.24 4.76 -0.18
N LYS A 23 -101.51 5.23 1.04
CA LYS A 23 -100.48 5.47 2.08
C LYS A 23 -99.86 4.16 2.54
N ASN A 24 -100.62 3.11 2.73
CA ASN A 24 -100.13 1.82 3.11
C ASN A 24 -99.28 1.16 1.98
N TYR A 25 -99.74 1.27 0.74
CA TYR A 25 -99.01 0.80 -0.42
C TYR A 25 -97.61 1.49 -0.57
N VAL A 26 -97.63 2.84 -0.54
CA VAL A 26 -96.41 3.60 -0.61
C VAL A 26 -95.43 3.22 0.54
N ARG A 27 -95.97 3.06 1.75
CA ARG A 27 -95.10 2.63 2.89
C ARG A 27 -94.54 1.23 2.71
N GLN A 28 -95.37 0.30 2.15
CA GLN A 28 -94.93 -1.07 1.93
C GLN A 28 -93.80 -1.18 0.87
N GLU A 29 -93.85 -0.38 -0.19
CA GLU A 29 -92.84 -0.32 -1.25
C GLU A 29 -91.64 0.49 -0.86
N THR A 30 -91.77 1.57 -0.06
CA THR A 30 -90.65 2.44 0.31
C THR A 30 -89.85 1.93 1.50
N THR A 31 -90.46 1.18 2.44
CA THR A 31 -89.72 0.67 3.63
C THR A 31 -88.56 -0.22 3.25
N PRO A 32 -88.65 -1.20 2.34
CA PRO A 32 -87.50 -2.02 1.94
C PRO A 32 -86.44 -1.19 1.23
N LEU A 33 -86.80 -0.16 0.47
CA LEU A 33 -85.80 0.78 -0.15
C LEU A 33 -85.08 1.58 0.88
N ILE A 34 -85.78 2.13 1.89
CA ILE A 34 -85.16 2.89 3.01
C ILE A 34 -84.21 1.96 3.78
N ASN A 35 -84.62 0.76 4.10
CA ASN A 35 -83.78 -0.21 4.78
C ASN A 35 -82.52 -0.54 3.96
N LYS A 36 -82.65 -0.71 2.63
CA LYS A 36 -81.53 -0.98 1.74
C LYS A 36 -80.58 0.23 1.63
N THR A 37 -81.15 1.44 1.60
CA THR A 37 -80.33 2.69 1.63
C THR A 37 -79.55 2.82 2.93
N ASN A 38 -80.18 2.56 4.09
CA ASN A 38 -79.49 2.55 5.37
C ASN A 38 -78.36 1.48 5.43
N GLU A 39 -78.62 0.27 4.91
CA GLU A 39 -77.63 -0.79 4.79
C GLU A 39 -76.40 -0.34 3.93
N LEU A 40 -76.66 0.33 2.80
CA LEU A 40 -75.65 0.86 1.91
C LEU A 40 -74.86 1.99 2.58
N ASP A 41 -75.51 2.87 3.33
CA ASP A 41 -74.86 3.93 4.09
C ASP A 41 -73.92 3.35 5.16
N ASP A 42 -74.38 2.32 5.90
CA ASP A 42 -73.52 1.61 6.90
C ASP A 42 -72.34 0.94 6.25
N LEU A 43 -72.57 0.25 5.09
CA LEU A 43 -71.45 -0.36 4.33
C LEU A 43 -70.48 0.67 3.79
N THR A 44 -70.98 1.81 3.30
CA THR A 44 -70.15 2.91 2.82
C THR A 44 -69.30 3.53 3.95
N ALA A 45 -69.95 3.73 5.11
CA ALA A 45 -69.25 4.24 6.30
C ALA A 45 -68.18 3.24 6.81
N LYS A 46 -68.50 1.92 6.75
CA LYS A 46 -67.52 0.88 7.07
C LYS A 46 -66.36 0.85 6.07
N ASN A 47 -66.65 0.81 4.78
CA ASN A 47 -65.60 0.82 3.74
C ASN A 47 -64.69 2.05 3.85
N SER A 48 -65.26 3.24 4.15
CA SER A 48 -64.48 4.46 4.35
C SER A 48 -63.53 4.35 5.55
N ARG A 49 -63.94 3.67 6.64
CA ARG A 49 -63.06 3.40 7.79
C ARG A 49 -61.97 2.39 7.44
N ASP A 50 -62.34 1.30 6.77
CA ASP A 50 -61.40 0.26 6.35
C ASP A 50 -60.33 0.80 5.38
N ILE A 51 -60.74 1.67 4.42
CA ILE A 51 -59.81 2.35 3.51
C ILE A 51 -58.83 3.22 4.28
N LYS A 52 -59.29 4.03 5.26
CA LYS A 52 -58.41 4.86 6.09
C LYS A 52 -57.41 4.03 6.91
N ASP A 53 -57.86 2.90 7.46
CA ASP A 53 -56.99 1.99 8.22
C ASP A 53 -55.92 1.35 7.33
N VAL A 54 -56.31 0.89 6.12
CA VAL A 54 -55.38 0.36 5.13
C VAL A 54 -54.35 1.43 4.70
N ASP A 55 -54.82 2.65 4.43
CA ASP A 55 -53.91 3.76 4.05
C ASP A 55 -52.91 4.10 5.19
N ALA A 56 -53.40 4.17 6.43
CA ALA A 56 -52.51 4.41 7.59
C ALA A 56 -51.47 3.30 7.77
N ARG A 57 -51.87 2.03 7.59
CA ARG A 57 -50.94 0.89 7.64
C ARG A 57 -49.92 0.92 6.49
N ALA A 58 -50.37 1.25 5.29
CA ALA A 58 -49.52 1.38 4.12
C ALA A 58 -48.49 2.49 4.30
N GLN A 59 -48.88 3.65 4.81
CA GLN A 59 -47.99 4.76 5.11
C GLN A 59 -46.95 4.39 6.18
N ALA A 60 -47.37 3.74 7.27
CA ALA A 60 -46.46 3.26 8.32
C ALA A 60 -45.44 2.23 7.78
N ALA A 61 -45.91 1.31 6.92
CA ALA A 61 -45.03 0.32 6.27
C ALA A 61 -44.00 1.01 5.34
N ILE A 62 -44.45 1.97 4.53
CA ILE A 62 -43.56 2.75 3.65
C ILE A 62 -42.51 3.48 4.45
N GLN A 63 -42.87 4.15 5.55
CA GLN A 63 -41.90 4.83 6.45
C GLN A 63 -40.87 3.85 7.01
N THR A 64 -41.33 2.67 7.44
CA THR A 64 -40.42 1.64 7.98
C THR A 64 -39.43 1.14 6.91
N VAL A 65 -39.92 0.89 5.67
CA VAL A 65 -39.08 0.46 4.56
C VAL A 65 -38.07 1.55 4.17
N THR A 66 -38.51 2.81 4.10
CA THR A 66 -37.64 3.95 3.80
C THR A 66 -36.53 4.10 4.84
N ALA A 67 -36.88 3.98 6.12
CA ALA A 67 -35.88 4.06 7.20
C ALA A 67 -34.85 2.90 7.11
N LYS A 68 -35.34 1.68 6.84
CA LYS A 68 -34.44 0.52 6.62
C LYS A 68 -33.55 0.67 5.39
N ALA A 69 -34.10 1.22 4.29
CA ALA A 69 -33.31 1.48 3.09
C ALA A 69 -32.18 2.49 3.38
N ALA A 70 -32.47 3.56 4.09
CA ALA A 70 -31.46 4.54 4.50
C ALA A 70 -30.37 3.92 5.39
N GLU A 71 -30.75 3.03 6.32
CA GLU A 71 -29.77 2.30 7.17
C GLU A 71 -28.87 1.39 6.33
N VAL A 72 -29.45 0.68 5.35
CA VAL A 72 -28.70 -0.20 4.43
C VAL A 72 -27.74 0.62 3.59
N ASP A 73 -28.17 1.75 3.04
CA ASP A 73 -27.31 2.64 2.26
C ASP A 73 -26.13 3.15 3.10
N GLN A 74 -26.36 3.55 4.34
CA GLN A 74 -25.29 3.98 5.24
C GLN A 74 -24.29 2.84 5.53
N LYS A 75 -24.80 1.63 5.78
CA LYS A 75 -23.94 0.45 5.98
C LYS A 75 -23.14 0.12 4.72
N ALA A 76 -23.75 0.21 3.54
CA ALA A 76 -23.07 -0.01 2.28
C ALA A 76 -21.94 1.02 2.03
N GLN A 77 -22.18 2.29 2.33
CA GLN A 77 -21.16 3.33 2.24
C GLN A 77 -20.01 3.07 3.21
N THR A 78 -20.31 2.73 4.47
CA THR A 78 -19.28 2.39 5.46
C THR A 78 -18.46 1.18 5.02
N ALA A 79 -19.11 0.13 4.54
CA ALA A 79 -18.43 -1.07 4.03
C ALA A 79 -17.54 -0.75 2.81
N SER A 80 -18.00 0.12 1.92
CA SER A 80 -17.22 0.58 0.76
C SER A 80 -15.96 1.35 1.18
N GLN A 81 -16.08 2.25 2.17
CA GLN A 81 -14.95 2.98 2.73
C GLN A 81 -13.93 2.03 3.37
N GLN A 82 -14.39 1.11 4.21
CA GLN A 82 -13.52 0.11 4.85
C GLN A 82 -12.81 -0.79 3.83
N ALA A 83 -13.51 -1.18 2.76
CA ALA A 83 -12.91 -1.94 1.67
C ALA A 83 -11.81 -1.14 0.95
N GLY A 84 -12.03 0.15 0.70
CA GLY A 84 -11.02 1.04 0.12
C GLY A 84 -9.79 1.23 1.01
N GLU A 85 -10.00 1.39 2.32
CA GLU A 85 -8.91 1.48 3.30
C GLU A 85 -8.12 0.16 3.37
N ALA A 86 -8.81 -0.98 3.40
CA ALA A 86 -8.18 -2.30 3.40
C ALA A 86 -7.37 -2.53 2.12
N GLN A 87 -7.88 -2.12 0.95
CA GLN A 87 -7.15 -2.19 -0.31
C GLN A 87 -5.87 -1.35 -0.27
N THR A 88 -5.95 -0.11 0.20
CA THR A 88 -4.78 0.77 0.34
C THR A 88 -3.73 0.19 1.28
N LEU A 89 -4.18 -0.41 2.40
CA LEU A 89 -3.28 -1.07 3.34
C LEU A 89 -2.60 -2.30 2.72
N ALA A 90 -3.35 -3.10 1.94
CA ALA A 90 -2.82 -4.25 1.22
C ALA A 90 -1.78 -3.84 0.18
N ASP A 91 -2.04 -2.80 -0.63
CA ASP A 91 -1.12 -2.29 -1.63
C ASP A 91 0.18 -1.77 -0.98
N ASN A 92 0.06 -1.03 0.13
CA ASN A 92 1.21 -0.59 0.90
C ASN A 92 2.01 -1.77 1.48
N ALA A 93 1.35 -2.84 1.93
CA ALA A 93 2.01 -4.05 2.41
C ALA A 93 2.78 -4.75 1.28
N VAL A 94 2.20 -4.88 0.09
CA VAL A 94 2.86 -5.43 -1.09
C VAL A 94 4.12 -4.64 -1.44
N HIS A 95 4.02 -3.31 -1.54
CA HIS A 95 5.19 -2.46 -1.83
C HIS A 95 6.30 -2.60 -0.79
N ARG A 96 5.95 -2.76 0.50
CA ARG A 96 6.94 -3.00 1.56
C ARG A 96 7.60 -4.37 1.45
N VAL A 97 6.85 -5.39 1.06
CA VAL A 97 7.38 -6.74 0.81
C VAL A 97 8.32 -6.72 -0.39
N ASP A 98 7.96 -6.08 -1.50
CA ASP A 98 8.80 -5.95 -2.68
C ASP A 98 10.11 -5.23 -2.36
N LYS A 99 10.03 -4.13 -1.60
CA LYS A 99 11.22 -3.42 -1.14
C LYS A 99 12.11 -4.29 -0.25
N LEU A 100 11.52 -5.04 0.67
CA LEU A 100 12.26 -5.96 1.52
C LEU A 100 12.92 -7.08 0.70
N GLN A 101 12.20 -7.67 -0.24
CA GLN A 101 12.71 -8.70 -1.15
C GLN A 101 13.90 -8.18 -1.96
N ASN A 102 13.81 -6.98 -2.52
CA ASN A 102 14.91 -6.33 -3.23
C ASN A 102 16.11 -6.07 -2.30
N THR A 103 15.87 -5.64 -1.07
CA THR A 103 16.93 -5.44 -0.07
C THR A 103 17.63 -6.76 0.25
N VAL A 104 16.86 -7.84 0.48
CA VAL A 104 17.41 -9.17 0.78
C VAL A 104 18.19 -9.73 -0.42
N ALA A 105 17.67 -9.59 -1.63
CA ALA A 105 18.34 -10.04 -2.85
C ALA A 105 19.68 -9.34 -3.09
N ASN A 106 19.85 -8.12 -2.58
CA ASN A 106 21.05 -7.30 -2.74
C ASN A 106 21.94 -7.22 -1.48
N LEU A 107 21.67 -8.03 -0.46
CA LEU A 107 22.46 -7.99 0.79
C LEU A 107 23.96 -8.14 0.57
N ASP A 108 24.37 -8.99 -0.38
CA ASP A 108 25.77 -9.26 -0.70
C ASP A 108 26.26 -8.54 -1.97
N ASN A 109 25.40 -7.74 -2.60
CA ASN A 109 25.74 -7.03 -3.83
C ASN A 109 26.39 -5.66 -3.49
N TYR A 110 27.65 -5.72 -3.05
CA TYR A 110 28.42 -4.52 -2.73
C TYR A 110 29.03 -3.89 -3.96
N HIS A 111 28.88 -2.59 -4.10
CA HIS A 111 29.54 -1.78 -5.13
C HIS A 111 30.41 -0.69 -4.49
N VAL A 112 31.49 -0.32 -5.18
CA VAL A 112 32.44 0.69 -4.69
C VAL A 112 31.81 2.08 -4.80
N VAL A 113 31.81 2.80 -3.68
CA VAL A 113 31.38 4.21 -3.60
C VAL A 113 32.57 5.15 -3.67
N THR A 114 33.59 4.86 -2.87
CA THR A 114 34.82 5.67 -2.81
C THR A 114 36.01 4.73 -2.70
N GLU A 115 37.07 5.03 -3.42
CA GLU A 115 38.34 4.32 -3.37
C GLU A 115 39.49 5.31 -3.08
N THR A 116 40.38 4.91 -2.20
CA THR A 116 41.56 5.69 -1.84
C THR A 116 42.78 4.78 -1.72
N SER A 117 43.94 5.22 -2.26
CA SER A 117 45.22 4.52 -2.13
C SER A 117 46.17 5.30 -1.27
N VAL A 118 46.68 4.69 -0.20
CA VAL A 118 47.68 5.27 0.67
C VAL A 118 49.03 4.59 0.44
N HIS A 119 50.09 5.36 0.31
CA HIS A 119 51.43 4.89 -0.07
C HIS A 119 52.39 4.86 1.12
N PHE A 120 53.26 3.87 1.11
CA PHE A 120 54.24 3.62 2.17
C PHE A 120 55.69 3.74 1.70
N GLY A 121 56.56 4.14 2.62
CA GLY A 121 57.99 4.09 2.38
C GLY A 121 58.52 2.68 2.22
N PHE A 122 59.76 2.55 1.71
CA PHE A 122 60.43 1.26 1.64
C PHE A 122 60.58 0.66 3.04
N ASN A 123 60.13 -0.59 3.20
CA ASN A 123 60.18 -1.29 4.49
C ASN A 123 59.49 -0.52 5.65
N LYS A 124 58.45 0.27 5.35
CA LYS A 124 57.67 1.00 6.33
C LYS A 124 56.21 0.56 6.29
N ASP A 125 55.59 0.57 7.45
CA ASP A 125 54.15 0.30 7.71
C ASP A 125 53.46 1.44 8.45
N ASN A 126 54.16 2.50 8.82
CA ASN A 126 53.59 3.68 9.45
C ASN A 126 52.92 4.64 8.43
N LEU A 127 51.77 5.19 8.80
CA LEU A 127 51.05 6.16 7.99
C LEU A 127 51.72 7.53 7.97
N THR A 128 51.85 8.09 6.78
CA THR A 128 52.29 9.49 6.60
C THR A 128 51.12 10.44 6.86
N LYS A 129 51.38 11.74 7.11
CA LYS A 129 50.33 12.76 7.24
C LYS A 129 49.41 12.78 6.02
N LYS A 130 49.97 12.71 4.80
CA LYS A 130 49.18 12.65 3.56
C LYS A 130 48.30 11.42 3.49
N ALA A 131 48.77 10.26 3.97
CA ALA A 131 47.96 9.05 4.06
C ALA A 131 46.80 9.22 5.06
N GLN A 132 47.05 9.84 6.21
CA GLN A 132 46.03 10.13 7.21
C GLN A 132 44.95 11.08 6.67
N GLU A 133 45.34 12.16 5.97
CA GLU A 133 44.39 13.09 5.33
C GLU A 133 43.50 12.40 4.30
N ALA A 134 44.05 11.48 3.50
CA ALA A 134 43.27 10.71 2.54
C ALA A 134 42.29 9.75 3.22
N LEU A 135 42.66 9.14 4.35
CA LEU A 135 41.81 8.30 5.16
C LEU A 135 40.71 9.11 5.89
N ASP A 136 41.03 10.34 6.34
CA ASP A 136 40.07 11.26 6.94
C ASP A 136 38.94 11.62 5.94
N GLN A 137 39.28 11.83 4.67
CA GLN A 137 38.28 12.07 3.60
C GLN A 137 37.40 10.86 3.37
N LEU A 138 37.99 9.66 3.27
CA LEU A 138 37.19 8.42 3.12
C LEU A 138 36.25 8.20 4.33
N ALA A 139 36.76 8.48 5.55
CA ALA A 139 35.97 8.34 6.77
C ALA A 139 34.77 9.31 6.82
N ALA A 140 34.88 10.51 6.23
CA ALA A 140 33.75 11.43 6.09
C ALA A 140 32.64 10.84 5.20
N ASP A 141 33.00 10.15 4.12
CA ASP A 141 32.02 9.47 3.25
C ASP A 141 31.30 8.33 3.99
N VAL A 142 32.01 7.61 4.88
CA VAL A 142 31.42 6.53 5.70
C VAL A 142 30.27 7.02 6.57
N THR A 143 30.33 8.25 7.07
CA THR A 143 29.29 8.82 7.95
C THR A 143 27.92 8.86 7.27
N ASN A 144 27.88 9.02 5.96
CA ASN A 144 26.66 9.09 5.16
C ASN A 144 26.25 7.74 4.55
N ALA A 145 27.13 6.72 4.62
CA ALA A 145 26.90 5.43 4.00
C ALA A 145 26.06 4.50 4.90
N LYS A 146 25.02 3.87 4.34
CA LYS A 146 24.24 2.83 5.00
C LYS A 146 24.59 1.48 4.40
N GLY A 147 24.57 0.41 5.21
CA GLY A 147 24.83 -0.95 4.72
C GLY A 147 26.22 -1.08 4.09
N TYR A 148 27.23 -0.41 4.66
CA TYR A 148 28.58 -0.37 4.11
C TYR A 148 29.50 -1.45 4.69
N ILE A 149 30.54 -1.75 3.92
CA ILE A 149 31.77 -2.43 4.32
C ILE A 149 32.96 -1.64 3.78
N ILE A 150 34.11 -1.84 4.39
CA ILE A 150 35.40 -1.29 3.94
C ILE A 150 36.33 -2.47 3.61
N THR A 151 36.86 -2.51 2.40
CA THR A 151 37.96 -3.45 2.07
C THR A 151 39.30 -2.73 2.10
N VAL A 152 40.29 -3.38 2.71
CA VAL A 152 41.62 -2.86 2.88
C VAL A 152 42.62 -3.88 2.29
N GLU A 153 43.17 -3.57 1.12
CA GLU A 153 44.06 -4.45 0.37
C GLU A 153 45.51 -3.92 0.45
N GLY A 154 46.35 -4.61 1.18
CA GLY A 154 47.78 -4.27 1.30
C GLY A 154 48.63 -4.81 0.16
N GLY A 155 49.49 -3.97 -0.43
CA GLY A 155 50.44 -4.35 -1.46
C GLY A 155 51.90 -3.95 -1.13
N THR A 156 52.86 -4.68 -1.71
CA THR A 156 54.28 -4.38 -1.62
C THR A 156 54.91 -4.31 -3.01
N ASP A 157 56.17 -3.82 -3.05
CA ASP A 157 56.99 -4.02 -4.23
C ASP A 157 57.59 -5.44 -4.27
N SER A 158 58.33 -5.77 -5.30
CA SER A 158 58.89 -7.11 -5.52
C SER A 158 60.14 -7.43 -4.72
N VAL A 159 60.64 -6.52 -3.85
CA VAL A 159 61.87 -6.71 -3.12
C VAL A 159 61.62 -7.53 -1.85
N GLY A 160 62.35 -8.61 -1.67
CA GLY A 160 62.25 -9.53 -0.53
C GLY A 160 61.53 -10.86 -0.86
N SER A 161 61.49 -11.75 0.14
CA SER A 161 60.78 -13.04 0.01
C SER A 161 59.27 -12.83 -0.10
N GLN A 162 58.58 -13.87 -0.46
CA GLN A 162 57.10 -13.83 -0.57
C GLN A 162 56.48 -13.71 0.80
N GLU A 163 56.88 -14.52 1.74
CA GLU A 163 56.40 -14.51 3.13
C GLU A 163 56.58 -13.15 3.79
N TYR A 164 57.78 -12.56 3.64
CA TYR A 164 58.05 -11.23 4.16
C TYR A 164 57.11 -10.17 3.57
N ASN A 165 56.86 -10.23 2.28
CA ASN A 165 55.99 -9.27 1.62
C ASN A 165 54.51 -9.46 2.00
N TYR A 166 54.05 -10.69 2.23
CA TYR A 166 52.70 -10.92 2.77
C TYR A 166 52.57 -10.28 4.16
N ASP A 167 53.50 -10.58 5.08
CA ASP A 167 53.51 -10.04 6.42
C ASP A 167 53.61 -8.49 6.42
N LEU A 168 54.45 -7.91 5.58
CA LEU A 168 54.54 -6.44 5.45
C LEU A 168 53.25 -5.81 4.89
N SER A 169 52.60 -6.45 3.93
CA SER A 169 51.34 -5.95 3.38
C SER A 169 50.22 -5.99 4.41
N GLU A 170 50.18 -7.04 5.22
CA GLU A 170 49.22 -7.19 6.32
C GLU A 170 49.43 -6.11 7.39
N ARG A 171 50.67 -5.89 7.87
CA ARG A 171 50.99 -4.82 8.84
C ARG A 171 50.60 -3.43 8.32
N ARG A 172 50.80 -3.15 7.03
CA ARG A 172 50.36 -1.89 6.42
C ARG A 172 48.85 -1.73 6.47
N ALA A 173 48.11 -2.80 6.11
CA ALA A 173 46.65 -2.82 6.16
C ALA A 173 46.16 -2.65 7.62
N ASP A 174 46.79 -3.32 8.58
CA ASP A 174 46.49 -3.16 10.01
C ASP A 174 46.67 -1.72 10.49
N SER A 175 47.75 -1.03 10.06
CA SER A 175 47.99 0.36 10.41
C SER A 175 46.86 1.28 9.91
N VAL A 176 46.31 0.99 8.72
CA VAL A 176 45.13 1.69 8.18
C VAL A 176 43.89 1.40 9.02
N ILE A 177 43.63 0.14 9.34
CA ILE A 177 42.49 -0.28 10.14
C ILE A 177 42.52 0.34 11.53
N GLN A 178 43.67 0.28 12.19
CA GLN A 178 43.87 0.89 13.52
C GLN A 178 43.61 2.40 13.49
N TYR A 179 44.07 3.10 12.45
CA TYR A 179 43.81 4.52 12.28
C TYR A 179 42.32 4.82 12.12
N LEU A 180 41.61 4.11 11.22
CA LEU A 180 40.18 4.29 10.97
C LEU A 180 39.34 3.96 12.20
N ALA A 181 39.69 2.89 12.93
CA ALA A 181 38.99 2.49 14.15
C ALA A 181 39.22 3.48 15.31
N SER A 182 40.49 3.90 15.53
CA SER A 182 40.82 4.73 16.69
C SER A 182 40.41 6.19 16.52
N LYS A 183 40.58 6.77 15.33
CA LYS A 183 40.28 8.17 15.06
C LYS A 183 38.84 8.43 14.63
N HIS A 184 38.28 7.53 13.84
CA HIS A 184 36.94 7.70 13.23
C HIS A 184 35.90 6.76 13.79
N SER A 185 36.24 5.94 14.80
CA SER A 185 35.31 4.99 15.44
C SER A 185 34.64 4.02 14.44
N ILE A 186 35.33 3.70 13.34
CA ILE A 186 34.82 2.73 12.36
C ILE A 186 34.86 1.33 12.98
N PRO A 187 33.73 0.58 13.06
CA PRO A 187 33.69 -0.72 13.71
C PRO A 187 34.53 -1.76 12.97
N ALA A 188 35.36 -2.51 13.68
CA ALA A 188 36.26 -3.53 13.09
C ALA A 188 35.52 -4.59 12.28
N HIS A 189 34.27 -4.97 12.68
CA HIS A 189 33.46 -5.95 11.96
C HIS A 189 32.96 -5.46 10.58
N LYS A 190 33.16 -4.19 10.25
CA LYS A 190 32.86 -3.59 8.94
C LYS A 190 34.07 -3.55 8.01
N VAL A 191 35.24 -3.97 8.48
CA VAL A 191 36.50 -3.86 7.74
C VAL A 191 37.03 -5.25 7.38
N TYR A 192 37.27 -5.47 6.10
CA TYR A 192 37.83 -6.70 5.55
C TYR A 192 39.25 -6.46 5.07
N LEU A 193 40.20 -7.16 5.66
CA LEU A 193 41.63 -7.05 5.36
C LEU A 193 42.08 -8.15 4.42
N VAL A 194 42.89 -7.82 3.42
CA VAL A 194 43.59 -8.77 2.57
C VAL A 194 45.05 -8.29 2.37
N GLY A 195 46.01 -9.04 2.87
CA GLY A 195 47.42 -8.84 2.57
C GLY A 195 47.76 -9.57 1.27
N LEU A 196 48.08 -8.84 0.21
CA LEU A 196 48.36 -9.38 -1.11
C LEU A 196 49.87 -9.55 -1.39
N GLY A 197 50.70 -9.08 -0.49
CA GLY A 197 52.15 -9.10 -0.70
C GLY A 197 52.53 -8.42 -2.02
N LYS A 198 53.34 -9.10 -2.81
CA LYS A 198 53.79 -8.63 -4.13
C LYS A 198 52.96 -9.17 -5.32
N ASP A 199 51.84 -9.87 -5.07
CA ASP A 199 51.15 -10.65 -6.10
C ASP A 199 50.25 -9.79 -7.00
N LYS A 200 49.83 -8.61 -6.55
CA LYS A 200 49.03 -7.66 -7.34
C LYS A 200 49.74 -6.32 -7.57
N PRO A 201 50.78 -6.28 -8.39
CA PRO A 201 51.42 -5.01 -8.73
C PRO A 201 50.50 -4.16 -9.61
N VAL A 202 50.38 -2.87 -9.32
CA VAL A 202 49.66 -1.90 -10.19
C VAL A 202 50.58 -1.21 -11.16
N GLU A 203 51.89 -1.34 -10.93
CA GLU A 203 52.90 -0.74 -11.80
C GLU A 203 54.12 -1.64 -11.91
N SER A 204 54.95 -1.42 -12.91
CA SER A 204 56.19 -2.20 -13.13
C SER A 204 57.15 -2.10 -11.96
N ASN A 205 57.57 -3.23 -11.39
CA ASN A 205 58.58 -3.28 -10.32
C ASN A 205 60.02 -3.01 -10.81
N LYS A 206 60.22 -2.87 -12.12
CA LYS A 206 61.56 -2.61 -12.69
C LYS A 206 62.08 -1.21 -12.37
N THR A 207 61.15 -0.23 -12.28
CA THR A 207 61.52 1.15 -11.99
C THR A 207 61.35 1.46 -10.50
N ARG A 208 62.07 2.49 -10.01
CA ARG A 208 61.95 2.97 -8.63
C ARG A 208 60.58 3.56 -8.36
N GLU A 209 60.05 4.29 -9.33
CA GLU A 209 58.74 4.94 -9.31
C GLU A 209 57.63 3.89 -9.30
N GLY A 210 57.71 2.85 -10.12
CA GLY A 210 56.72 1.76 -10.14
C GLY A 210 56.71 0.99 -8.81
N ARG A 211 57.88 0.69 -8.24
CA ARG A 211 57.96 0.07 -6.90
C ARG A 211 57.33 0.98 -5.82
N ALA A 212 57.52 2.31 -5.90
CA ALA A 212 56.89 3.23 -4.97
C ALA A 212 55.35 3.23 -5.06
N LYS A 213 54.78 3.08 -6.27
CA LYS A 213 53.35 2.93 -6.48
C LYS A 213 52.83 1.59 -5.96
N ASN A 214 53.62 0.50 -6.07
CA ASN A 214 53.22 -0.81 -5.57
C ASN A 214 53.20 -0.90 -4.04
N ARG A 215 53.99 -0.11 -3.33
CA ARG A 215 53.97 0.00 -1.86
C ARG A 215 52.77 0.81 -1.40
N ARG A 216 51.59 0.21 -1.41
CA ARG A 216 50.36 0.90 -1.11
C ARG A 216 49.38 0.02 -0.31
N VAL A 217 48.37 0.66 0.21
CA VAL A 217 47.14 0.03 0.68
C VAL A 217 45.96 0.68 -0.04
N ASP A 218 45.20 -0.10 -0.73
CA ASP A 218 43.96 0.33 -1.38
C ASP A 218 42.82 0.15 -0.38
N VAL A 219 42.06 1.21 -0.13
CA VAL A 219 40.94 1.24 0.78
C VAL A 219 39.68 1.58 -0.02
N ARG A 220 38.70 0.69 -0.04
CA ARG A 220 37.43 0.88 -0.75
C ARG A 220 36.28 0.90 0.23
N LEU A 221 35.52 1.96 0.18
CA LEU A 221 34.19 2.01 0.80
C LEU A 221 33.18 1.41 -0.18
N MET A 222 32.48 0.38 0.25
CA MET A 222 31.48 -0.32 -0.55
C MET A 222 30.14 -0.32 0.17
N THR A 223 29.04 -0.24 -0.58
CA THR A 223 27.67 -0.29 -0.04
C THR A 223 26.82 -1.27 -0.81
N ASN A 224 25.85 -1.88 -0.13
CA ASN A 224 24.80 -2.71 -0.75
C ASN A 224 23.43 -1.99 -0.82
N THR A 225 23.36 -0.74 -0.35
CA THR A 225 22.14 0.06 -0.52
C THR A 225 22.21 0.74 -1.87
N GLY A 226 21.35 0.31 -2.79
CA GLY A 226 21.31 0.86 -4.14
C GLY A 226 20.78 2.29 -4.19
N ASP A 227 21.64 3.27 -4.03
CA ASP A 227 21.55 4.52 -4.79
C ASP A 227 22.42 4.30 -6.04
N ALA A 228 21.80 3.78 -7.09
CA ALA A 228 22.44 3.50 -8.36
C ALA A 228 22.72 4.82 -9.10
N THR A 229 23.72 5.55 -8.63
CA THR A 229 24.36 6.65 -9.39
C THR A 229 25.85 6.40 -9.60
N ALA A 230 26.27 5.12 -9.64
CA ALA A 230 27.58 4.78 -10.16
C ALA A 230 27.43 4.31 -11.63
N PRO A 231 28.25 4.78 -12.58
CA PRO A 231 28.21 4.31 -13.95
C PRO A 231 28.55 2.81 -13.97
N ALA A 232 27.65 2.02 -14.57
CA ALA A 232 27.86 0.62 -14.81
C ALA A 232 29.23 0.41 -15.48
N GLN A 233 30.19 -0.16 -14.76
CA GLN A 233 31.37 -0.70 -15.40
C GLN A 233 30.92 -1.84 -16.31
N GLN A 234 31.02 -1.62 -17.62
CA GLN A 234 30.79 -2.62 -18.63
C GLN A 234 31.66 -3.85 -18.32
N GLN A 235 31.03 -4.93 -17.91
CA GLN A 235 31.67 -6.25 -17.97
C GLN A 235 32.11 -6.48 -19.42
N PRO A 236 33.35 -6.90 -19.68
CA PRO A 236 33.73 -7.31 -20.99
C PRO A 236 32.86 -8.49 -21.41
N THR A 237 32.03 -8.28 -22.42
CA THR A 237 31.26 -9.33 -23.09
C THR A 237 32.23 -10.42 -23.54
N ALA A 238 32.14 -11.61 -22.93
CA ALA A 238 32.81 -12.79 -23.40
C ALA A 238 32.38 -13.01 -24.86
N ALA A 239 33.36 -12.95 -25.77
CA ALA A 239 33.14 -13.22 -27.17
C ALA A 239 32.60 -14.66 -27.32
N ASN A 240 31.44 -14.75 -27.90
CA ASN A 240 30.80 -16.03 -28.26
C ASN A 240 31.68 -16.73 -29.30
N PRO A 241 32.17 -17.97 -29.08
CA PRO A 241 32.91 -18.66 -30.12
C PRO A 241 31.99 -19.03 -31.27
N THR A 242 32.33 -18.53 -32.44
CA THR A 242 31.74 -18.83 -33.75
C THR A 242 31.49 -20.33 -33.95
N ALA A 243 30.27 -20.68 -34.35
CA ALA A 243 29.87 -21.98 -34.80
C ALA A 243 30.71 -22.40 -36.05
N PRO A 244 31.05 -23.68 -36.22
CA PRO A 244 31.77 -24.17 -37.40
C PRO A 244 30.85 -24.19 -38.61
N PRO A 245 31.41 -24.07 -39.84
CA PRO A 245 30.64 -24.08 -41.09
C PRO A 245 30.09 -25.47 -41.35
N SER A 246 28.81 -25.53 -41.68
CA SER A 246 28.14 -26.72 -42.21
C SER A 246 28.69 -27.08 -43.61
N MET A 247 29.15 -28.33 -43.77
CA MET A 247 29.28 -28.97 -45.05
C MET A 247 27.91 -29.49 -45.54
#